data_a20845dd3ecdc69e791f4743ed15bee7
#
_entry.id   a20845dd3ecdc69e791f4743ed15bee7
#
_cell.length_a   1.000
_cell.length_b   1.000
_cell.length_c   1.000
_cell.angle_alpha   90.00
_cell.angle_beta   90.00
_cell.angle_gamma   90.00
#
_symmetry.space_group_name_H-M   'P 1'
#
loop_
_entity.id
_entity.type
_entity.pdbx_description
1 polymer ?
#
loop_
_entity_poly.entity_id
_entity_poly.type
_entity_poly.pdbx_seq_one_letter_code
_entity_poly.pdbx_strand_id
1 'polypeptide(L)'
;MLATAKKTDIIERFRAHESDTGSPEVQIAILSERIGELTDHFKTHKKDHASRRGLLMMVSRRRRLLDYLKANDSERYRDVIGKLGIRK
;
A
#
# COMPACT_ATOMS: atom_id res chain seq x y z
N MET A 1 -3.13 13.35 -0.52
CA MET A 1 -2.27 12.70 -1.49
C MET A 1 -3.04 11.86 -2.50
N LEU A 2 -3.82 10.88 -2.08
CA LEU A 2 -4.69 10.16 -3.01
C LEU A 2 -5.99 10.91 -3.26
N ALA A 3 -6.44 10.95 -4.52
CA ALA A 3 -7.76 11.44 -4.84
C ALA A 3 -8.80 10.52 -4.22
N THR A 4 -9.94 11.07 -3.81
CA THR A 4 -11.02 10.28 -3.18
C THR A 4 -11.49 9.15 -4.10
N ALA A 5 -11.68 9.43 -5.39
CA ALA A 5 -12.11 8.41 -6.35
C ALA A 5 -11.11 7.26 -6.46
N LYS A 6 -9.81 7.57 -6.45
CA LYS A 6 -8.76 6.56 -6.54
C LYS A 6 -8.71 5.70 -5.28
N LYS A 7 -8.86 6.31 -4.12
CA LYS A 7 -8.90 5.58 -2.85
C LYS A 7 -10.08 4.62 -2.80
N THR A 8 -11.25 5.09 -3.25
CA THR A 8 -12.47 4.27 -3.29
C THR A 8 -12.28 3.07 -4.23
N ASP A 9 -11.68 3.29 -5.39
CA ASP A 9 -11.40 2.21 -6.34
C ASP A 9 -10.48 1.15 -5.74
N ILE A 10 -9.42 1.57 -5.05
CA ILE A 10 -8.51 0.65 -4.38
C ILE A 10 -9.24 -0.17 -3.31
N ILE A 11 -10.06 0.47 -2.50
CA ILE A 11 -10.83 -0.22 -1.46
C ILE A 11 -11.73 -1.29 -2.08
N GLU A 12 -12.44 -0.96 -3.16
CA GLU A 12 -13.33 -1.90 -3.82
C GLU A 12 -12.59 -3.09 -4.43
N ARG A 13 -11.41 -2.86 -4.97
CA ARG A 13 -10.63 -3.93 -5.60
C ARG A 13 -10.04 -4.93 -4.60
N PHE A 14 -9.76 -4.50 -3.37
CA PHE A 14 -9.01 -5.30 -2.41
C PHE A 14 -9.79 -5.70 -1.16
N ARG A 15 -10.98 -5.18 -0.96
CA ARG A 15 -11.77 -5.55 0.22
C ARG A 15 -12.21 -7.01 0.15
N ALA A 16 -12.26 -7.66 1.31
CA ALA A 16 -12.68 -9.05 1.42
C ALA A 16 -14.20 -9.21 1.40
N HIS A 17 -14.93 -8.16 1.79
CA HIS A 17 -16.39 -8.11 1.78
C HIS A 17 -16.82 -6.67 1.66
N GLU A 18 -18.14 -6.45 1.39
CA GLU A 18 -18.64 -5.11 1.06
C GLU A 18 -18.34 -4.04 2.11
N SER A 19 -18.34 -4.38 3.38
CA SER A 19 -18.08 -3.40 4.45
C SER A 19 -16.61 -3.28 4.81
N ASP A 20 -15.72 -4.01 4.12
CA ASP A 20 -14.30 -4.02 4.44
C ASP A 20 -13.59 -2.82 3.82
N THR A 21 -13.24 -1.85 4.65
CA THR A 21 -12.45 -0.68 4.24
C THR A 21 -11.13 -0.58 4.98
N GLY A 22 -10.88 -1.50 5.91
CA GLY A 22 -9.70 -1.46 6.77
C GLY A 22 -8.91 -2.76 6.86
N SER A 23 -9.17 -3.74 6.00
CA SER A 23 -8.42 -4.98 6.03
C SER A 23 -6.94 -4.74 5.70
N PRO A 24 -6.04 -5.67 6.08
CA PRO A 24 -4.64 -5.57 5.70
C PRO A 24 -4.43 -5.39 4.20
N GLU A 25 -5.21 -6.10 3.37
CA GLU A 25 -5.10 -5.98 1.91
C GLU A 25 -5.40 -4.57 1.42
N VAL A 26 -6.47 -3.97 1.92
CA VAL A 26 -6.85 -2.60 1.56
C VAL A 26 -5.77 -1.62 2.00
N GLN A 27 -5.27 -1.76 3.23
CA GLN A 27 -4.22 -0.88 3.74
C GLN A 27 -2.93 -1.00 2.93
N ILE A 28 -2.54 -2.22 2.57
CA ILE A 28 -1.36 -2.46 1.74
C ILE A 28 -1.53 -1.81 0.37
N ALA A 29 -2.70 -1.93 -0.24
CA ALA A 29 -2.98 -1.35 -1.55
C ALA A 29 -2.90 0.18 -1.51
N ILE A 30 -3.49 0.80 -0.50
CA ILE A 30 -3.44 2.26 -0.34
C ILE A 30 -1.99 2.73 -0.12
N LEU A 31 -1.25 2.05 0.75
CA LEU A 31 0.15 2.39 1.00
C LEU A 31 0.99 2.24 -0.26
N SER A 32 0.77 1.19 -1.04
CA SER A 32 1.50 0.96 -2.28
C SER A 32 1.27 2.09 -3.27
N GLU A 33 0.04 2.59 -3.39
CA GLU A 33 -0.27 3.70 -4.27
C GLU A 33 0.42 4.99 -3.81
N ARG A 34 0.38 5.27 -2.51
CA ARG A 34 1.06 6.45 -1.95
C ARG A 34 2.56 6.37 -2.11
N ILE A 35 3.14 5.19 -1.92
CA ILE A 35 4.58 4.96 -2.11
C ILE A 35 4.96 5.27 -3.56
N GLY A 36 4.16 4.80 -4.52
CA GLY A 36 4.38 5.07 -5.93
C GLY A 36 4.34 6.57 -6.25
N GLU A 37 3.35 7.29 -5.71
CA GLU A 37 3.24 8.73 -5.89
C GLU A 37 4.45 9.48 -5.34
N LEU A 38 4.90 9.12 -4.14
CA LEU A 38 6.06 9.75 -3.53
C LEU A 38 7.35 9.41 -4.26
N THR A 39 7.47 8.18 -4.76
CA THR A 39 8.63 7.78 -5.55
C THR A 39 8.73 8.66 -6.81
N ASP A 40 7.60 8.90 -7.47
CA ASP A 40 7.56 9.80 -8.63
C ASP A 40 7.91 11.24 -8.23
N HIS A 41 7.42 11.68 -7.07
CA HIS A 41 7.74 13.02 -6.55
C HIS A 41 9.26 13.23 -6.42
N PHE A 42 9.99 12.23 -5.98
CA PHE A 42 11.44 12.34 -5.80
C PHE A 42 12.23 12.44 -7.11
N LYS A 43 11.62 12.14 -8.23
CA LYS A 43 12.27 12.34 -9.53
C LYS A 43 12.55 13.81 -9.80
N THR A 44 11.71 14.70 -9.25
CA THR A 44 11.84 16.14 -9.42
C THR A 44 12.20 16.89 -8.13
N HIS A 45 11.97 16.27 -6.97
CA HIS A 45 12.18 16.90 -5.65
C HIS A 45 13.14 16.06 -4.79
N LYS A 46 14.35 15.87 -5.26
CA LYS A 46 15.33 14.94 -4.65
C LYS A 46 15.74 15.31 -3.23
N LYS A 47 15.60 16.58 -2.84
CA LYS A 47 16.03 17.06 -1.52
C LYS A 47 14.88 17.27 -0.54
N ASP A 48 13.72 16.75 -0.83
CA ASP A 48 12.57 16.84 0.08
C ASP A 48 12.70 15.79 1.19
N HIS A 49 13.37 16.19 2.28
CA HIS A 49 13.67 15.28 3.39
C HIS A 49 12.42 14.85 4.16
N ALA A 50 11.43 15.74 4.28
CA ALA A 50 10.19 15.42 4.99
C ALA A 50 9.41 14.31 4.25
N SER A 51 9.29 14.44 2.93
CA SER A 51 8.63 13.43 2.11
C SER A 51 9.41 12.12 2.10
N ARG A 52 10.74 12.18 2.14
CA ARG A 52 11.57 10.98 2.21
C ARG A 52 11.32 10.21 3.50
N ARG A 53 11.21 10.91 4.63
CA ARG A 53 10.87 10.28 5.91
C ARG A 53 9.49 9.64 5.85
N GLY A 54 8.52 10.35 5.29
CA GLY A 54 7.17 9.82 5.10
C GLY A 54 7.16 8.55 4.26
N LEU A 55 7.95 8.54 3.18
CA LEU A 55 8.08 7.37 2.32
C LEU A 55 8.63 6.17 3.10
N LEU A 56 9.68 6.37 3.87
CA LEU A 56 10.27 5.30 4.68
C LEU A 56 9.30 4.74 5.71
N MET A 57 8.50 5.60 6.33
CA MET A 57 7.47 5.17 7.27
C MET A 57 6.40 4.33 6.59
N MET A 58 5.97 4.73 5.39
CA MET A 58 4.97 3.98 4.64
C MET A 58 5.51 2.62 4.16
N VAL A 59 6.75 2.56 3.72
CA VAL A 59 7.38 1.31 3.32
C VAL A 59 7.48 0.36 4.50
N SER A 60 7.89 0.85 5.68
CA SER A 60 7.95 0.03 6.89
C SER A 60 6.58 -0.48 7.31
N ARG A 61 5.56 0.37 7.23
CA ARG A 61 4.19 0.00 7.58
C ARG A 61 3.66 -1.06 6.63
N ARG A 62 3.87 -0.89 5.34
CA ARG A 62 3.47 -1.88 4.34
C ARG A 62 4.14 -3.22 4.61
N ARG A 63 5.42 -3.21 4.92
CA ARG A 63 6.16 -4.44 5.22
C ARG A 63 5.58 -5.16 6.43
N ARG A 64 5.26 -4.43 7.50
CA ARG A 64 4.66 -5.04 8.69
C ARG A 64 3.31 -5.67 8.37
N LEU A 65 2.50 -5.02 7.56
CA LEU A 65 1.20 -5.56 7.15
C LEU A 65 1.37 -6.82 6.30
N LEU A 66 2.33 -6.81 5.38
CA LEU A 66 2.64 -7.97 4.55
C LEU A 66 3.15 -9.15 5.39
N ASP A 67 4.03 -8.89 6.35
CA ASP A 67 4.55 -9.93 7.23
C ASP A 67 3.43 -10.54 8.09
N TYR A 68 2.55 -9.70 8.59
CA TYR A 68 1.37 -10.15 9.34
C TYR A 68 0.49 -11.05 8.49
N LEU A 69 0.20 -10.62 7.28
CA LEU A 69 -0.66 -11.38 6.36
C LEU A 69 -0.01 -12.72 5.98
N LYS A 70 1.29 -12.70 5.71
CA LYS A 70 2.03 -13.92 5.36
C LYS A 70 1.99 -14.94 6.49
N ALA A 71 2.10 -14.49 7.73
CA ALA A 71 2.09 -15.35 8.90
C ALA A 71 0.69 -15.91 9.19
N ASN A 72 -0.36 -15.15 8.91
CA ASN A 72 -1.72 -15.52 9.29
C ASN A 72 -2.54 -16.13 8.16
N ASP A 73 -2.25 -15.78 6.91
CA ASP A 73 -2.98 -16.30 5.75
C ASP A 73 -2.12 -16.15 4.50
N SER A 74 -1.34 -17.20 4.21
CA SER A 74 -0.38 -17.15 3.11
C SER A 74 -1.04 -17.06 1.74
N GLU A 75 -2.27 -17.55 1.58
CA GLU A 75 -2.97 -17.42 0.31
C GLU A 75 -3.36 -15.98 0.02
N ARG A 76 -3.89 -15.28 1.03
CA ARG A 76 -4.21 -13.86 0.92
C ARG A 76 -2.95 -13.04 0.64
N TYR A 77 -1.85 -13.39 1.32
CA TYR A 77 -0.57 -12.72 1.08
C TYR A 77 -0.13 -12.86 -0.38
N ARG A 78 -0.15 -14.07 -0.92
CA ARG A 78 0.24 -14.31 -2.31
C ARG A 78 -0.68 -13.59 -3.29
N ASP A 79 -1.97 -13.56 -3.01
CA ASP A 79 -2.95 -12.87 -3.84
C ASP A 79 -2.67 -11.38 -3.91
N VAL A 80 -2.41 -10.76 -2.76
CA VAL A 80 -2.13 -9.32 -2.68
C VAL A 80 -0.84 -8.95 -3.41
N ILE A 81 0.24 -9.68 -3.19
CA ILE A 81 1.50 -9.33 -3.88
C ILE A 81 1.39 -9.55 -5.37
N GLY A 82 0.61 -10.55 -5.80
CA GLY A 82 0.35 -10.78 -7.22
C GLY A 82 -0.43 -9.64 -7.85
N LYS A 83 -1.50 -9.19 -7.21
CA LYS A 83 -2.34 -8.10 -7.71
C LYS A 83 -1.59 -6.77 -7.77
N LEU A 84 -0.72 -6.50 -6.81
CA LEU A 84 0.02 -5.24 -6.73
C LEU A 84 1.35 -5.28 -7.45
N GLY A 85 1.80 -6.46 -7.86
CA GLY A 85 3.08 -6.61 -8.53
C GLY A 85 4.26 -6.26 -7.63
N ILE A 86 4.13 -6.47 -6.31
CA ILE A 86 5.20 -6.15 -5.36
C ILE A 86 5.97 -7.40 -4.99
N ARG A 87 7.23 -7.18 -4.66
CA ARG A 87 8.12 -8.25 -4.21
C ARG A 87 8.03 -8.40 -2.73
N LYS A 88 7.98 -9.67 -2.30
CA LYS A 88 8.21 -9.97 -0.96
C LYS A 88 7.11 -10.39 -0.05
#